data_e5e99dd87895561c3791c4fe96044240
#
_entry.id   e5e99dd87895561c3791c4fe96044240
#
_cell.length_a   1.000
_cell.length_b   1.000
_cell.length_c   1.000
_cell.angle_alpha   90.00
_cell.angle_beta   90.00
_cell.angle_gamma   90.00
#
_symmetry.space_group_name_H-M   'P 1'
#
loop_
_entity.id
_entity.type
_entity.pdbx_description
1 polymer ?
#
loop_
_entity_poly.entity_id
_entity_poly.type
_entity_poly.pdbx_seq_one_letter_code
_entity_poly.pdbx_strand_id
1 'polypeptide(L)'
;MITTRLADDISRGAVTFTSASFEDNSFVRGLDAPSVLVSGPPDQLSATIDAVTHEFERARRFGFDDAEFDRVMRNYRSSLQADLDGSDTVQDLDYVSRYVDHFLNGQTIADAETSYGIYSEIYNTITPDEVATAFEDLFASAPPHVLVVASDSSTDPPTNDDVLATIAGLSAIDLEPRASNGPAATELMTAPEPVEETSSESLPGDDGFVAPTMLTFANGARVVLNPTEIADNDVYFSATSPGGLSLVADADVPEALSAASVVTASGIGTLDPVELDTVLSDANLQLYPSINQTSEDFVGTSTSDDIELLFQLVNLYMNALNVTNPPTPSANTRPGGIAAGW
;
A
#
# COMPACT_ATOMS: atom_id res chain seq x y z
N MET A 1 -10.71 3.00 -5.39
CA MET A 1 -11.78 2.12 -4.87
C MET A 1 -11.80 0.74 -5.54
N ILE A 2 -11.99 0.59 -6.86
CA ILE A 2 -11.99 -0.74 -7.49
C ILE A 2 -10.67 -1.51 -7.28
N THR A 3 -9.54 -0.83 -7.38
CA THR A 3 -8.21 -1.42 -7.12
C THR A 3 -8.08 -1.92 -5.69
N THR A 4 -8.65 -1.17 -4.75
CA THR A 4 -8.68 -1.55 -3.32
C THR A 4 -9.47 -2.84 -3.12
N ARG A 5 -10.64 -2.99 -3.77
CA ARG A 5 -11.41 -4.25 -3.73
C ARG A 5 -10.63 -5.44 -4.26
N LEU A 6 -9.96 -5.26 -5.41
CA LEU A 6 -9.15 -6.32 -6.00
C LEU A 6 -7.94 -6.67 -5.12
N ALA A 7 -7.32 -5.68 -4.49
CA ALA A 7 -6.24 -5.89 -3.52
C ALA A 7 -6.73 -6.62 -2.26
N ASP A 8 -7.90 -6.25 -1.73
CA ASP A 8 -8.54 -6.93 -0.61
C ASP A 8 -8.81 -8.40 -0.93
N ASP A 9 -9.30 -8.70 -2.14
CA ASP A 9 -9.59 -10.08 -2.58
C ASP A 9 -8.30 -10.91 -2.73
N ILE A 10 -7.20 -10.30 -3.21
CA ILE A 10 -5.88 -10.92 -3.24
C ILE A 10 -5.42 -11.23 -1.81
N SER A 11 -5.48 -10.24 -0.92
CA SER A 11 -5.01 -10.37 0.47
C SER A 11 -5.79 -11.42 1.26
N ARG A 12 -7.05 -11.61 0.96
CA ARG A 12 -7.91 -12.65 1.56
C ARG A 12 -7.79 -14.02 0.88
N GLY A 13 -7.03 -14.13 -0.20
CA GLY A 13 -6.97 -15.36 -0.98
C GLY A 13 -8.30 -15.74 -1.64
N ALA A 14 -9.20 -14.78 -1.85
CA ALA A 14 -10.51 -15.00 -2.47
C ALA A 14 -10.42 -15.15 -3.99
N VAL A 15 -9.31 -14.78 -4.58
CA VAL A 15 -9.04 -14.80 -6.02
C VAL A 15 -7.71 -15.49 -6.32
N THR A 16 -7.50 -15.85 -7.57
CA THR A 16 -6.30 -16.56 -8.01
C THR A 16 -5.23 -15.64 -8.63
N PHE A 17 -5.61 -14.45 -9.06
CA PHE A 17 -4.64 -13.47 -9.56
C PHE A 17 -3.82 -12.86 -8.39
N THR A 18 -2.62 -12.41 -8.71
CA THR A 18 -1.59 -12.03 -7.72
C THR A 18 -1.33 -10.52 -7.66
N SER A 19 -1.78 -9.80 -8.66
CA SER A 19 -1.73 -8.34 -8.66
C SER A 19 -2.82 -7.74 -9.52
N ALA A 20 -3.29 -6.56 -9.13
CA ALA A 20 -4.20 -5.74 -9.92
C ALA A 20 -3.86 -4.26 -9.70
N SER A 21 -3.73 -3.51 -10.79
CA SER A 21 -3.51 -2.07 -10.76
C SER A 21 -4.46 -1.36 -11.71
N PHE A 22 -4.92 -0.19 -11.31
CA PHE A 22 -5.64 0.72 -12.20
C PHE A 22 -4.61 1.71 -12.77
N GLU A 23 -4.66 1.91 -14.08
CA GLU A 23 -3.79 2.84 -14.76
C GLU A 23 -4.65 3.81 -15.58
N ASP A 24 -4.49 5.09 -15.27
CA ASP A 24 -5.05 6.17 -16.10
C ASP A 24 -4.05 6.48 -17.22
N ASN A 25 -4.09 5.63 -18.25
CA ASN A 25 -3.16 5.73 -19.36
C ASN A 25 -3.62 6.80 -20.37
N SER A 26 -2.93 7.92 -20.39
CA SER A 26 -2.99 8.86 -21.49
C SER A 26 -1.98 8.48 -22.56
N PHE A 27 -2.36 7.69 -23.56
CA PHE A 27 -1.48 7.22 -24.64
C PHE A 27 -0.99 8.37 -25.53
N VAL A 28 -1.86 9.32 -25.78
CA VAL A 28 -1.55 10.53 -26.51
C VAL A 28 -2.45 11.66 -25.98
N ARG A 29 -2.02 12.89 -26.16
CA ARG A 29 -2.79 14.05 -25.71
C ARG A 29 -4.23 14.01 -26.24
N GLY A 30 -5.19 13.95 -25.31
CA GLY A 30 -6.63 13.91 -25.61
C GLY A 30 -7.19 12.52 -25.91
N LEU A 31 -6.44 11.47 -25.63
CA LEU A 31 -6.93 10.09 -25.63
C LEU A 31 -6.59 9.41 -24.29
N ASP A 32 -7.53 9.46 -23.39
CA ASP A 32 -7.46 8.78 -22.11
C ASP A 32 -8.03 7.37 -22.25
N ALA A 33 -7.31 6.38 -21.77
CA ALA A 33 -7.71 4.98 -21.81
C ALA A 33 -7.50 4.35 -20.43
N PRO A 34 -8.43 4.58 -19.50
CA PRO A 34 -8.37 3.96 -18.20
C PRO A 34 -8.34 2.44 -18.38
N SER A 35 -7.38 1.81 -17.72
CA SER A 35 -7.17 0.37 -17.84
C SER A 35 -6.94 -0.28 -16.49
N VAL A 36 -7.26 -1.58 -16.42
CA VAL A 36 -6.90 -2.42 -15.29
C VAL A 36 -5.96 -3.50 -15.78
N LEU A 37 -4.76 -3.51 -15.21
CA LEU A 37 -3.77 -4.54 -15.45
C LEU A 37 -3.87 -5.57 -14.33
N VAL A 38 -4.04 -6.83 -14.71
CA VAL A 38 -4.13 -7.95 -13.75
C VAL A 38 -3.13 -9.03 -14.14
N SER A 39 -2.41 -9.54 -13.16
CA SER A 39 -1.47 -10.65 -13.36
C SER A 39 -1.87 -11.85 -12.52
N GLY A 40 -1.78 -13.04 -13.09
CA GLY A 40 -2.14 -14.28 -12.40
C GLY A 40 -1.47 -15.51 -13.00
N PRO A 41 -1.70 -16.69 -12.42
CA PRO A 41 -1.17 -17.94 -12.92
C PRO A 41 -1.62 -18.22 -14.37
N PRO A 42 -0.73 -18.70 -15.23
CA PRO A 42 -1.02 -18.88 -16.65
C PRO A 42 -2.08 -19.96 -16.97
N ASP A 43 -2.36 -20.84 -16.03
CA ASP A 43 -3.38 -21.87 -16.11
C ASP A 43 -4.75 -21.44 -15.54
N GLN A 44 -4.87 -20.20 -15.06
CA GLN A 44 -6.08 -19.65 -14.43
C GLN A 44 -6.58 -18.34 -15.08
N LEU A 45 -6.19 -18.08 -16.31
CA LEU A 45 -6.52 -16.82 -16.99
C LEU A 45 -8.03 -16.60 -17.15
N SER A 46 -8.79 -17.64 -17.46
CA SER A 46 -10.27 -17.54 -17.54
C SER A 46 -10.89 -17.16 -16.20
N ALA A 47 -10.47 -17.82 -15.11
CA ALA A 47 -10.95 -17.50 -13.76
C ALA A 47 -10.55 -16.08 -13.32
N THR A 48 -9.38 -15.61 -13.74
CA THR A 48 -8.93 -14.23 -13.52
C THR A 48 -9.84 -13.23 -14.23
N ILE A 49 -10.15 -13.46 -15.51
CA ILE A 49 -11.04 -12.60 -16.28
C ILE A 49 -12.45 -12.57 -15.65
N ASP A 50 -12.98 -13.72 -15.27
CA ASP A 50 -14.29 -13.80 -14.62
C ASP A 50 -14.30 -13.03 -13.30
N ALA A 51 -13.31 -13.23 -12.42
CA ALA A 51 -13.25 -12.57 -11.12
C ALA A 51 -13.16 -11.03 -11.26
N VAL A 52 -12.31 -10.54 -12.14
CA VAL A 52 -12.15 -9.10 -12.38
C VAL A 52 -13.41 -8.50 -12.99
N THR A 53 -13.97 -9.11 -14.03
CA THR A 53 -15.16 -8.59 -14.70
C THR A 53 -16.41 -8.65 -13.81
N HIS A 54 -16.52 -9.68 -12.94
CA HIS A 54 -17.59 -9.75 -11.94
C HIS A 54 -17.49 -8.63 -10.91
N GLU A 55 -16.28 -8.30 -10.45
CA GLU A 55 -16.09 -7.21 -9.47
C GLU A 55 -16.39 -5.83 -10.10
N PHE A 56 -16.01 -5.62 -11.35
CA PHE A 56 -16.39 -4.43 -12.08
C PHE A 56 -17.90 -4.30 -12.26
N GLU A 57 -18.57 -5.39 -12.65
CA GLU A 57 -20.04 -5.41 -12.79
C GLU A 57 -20.73 -5.24 -11.44
N ARG A 58 -20.16 -5.77 -10.34
CA ARG A 58 -20.66 -5.54 -8.98
C ARG A 58 -20.55 -4.07 -8.60
N ALA A 59 -19.40 -3.44 -8.83
CA ALA A 59 -19.22 -2.00 -8.57
C ALA A 59 -20.18 -1.14 -9.42
N ARG A 60 -20.39 -1.52 -10.68
CA ARG A 60 -21.32 -0.81 -11.57
C ARG A 60 -22.79 -0.92 -11.10
N ARG A 61 -23.21 -2.09 -10.58
CA ARG A 61 -24.62 -2.31 -10.15
C ARG A 61 -24.93 -1.76 -8.78
N PHE A 62 -23.99 -1.86 -7.85
CA PHE A 62 -24.22 -1.63 -6.44
C PHE A 62 -23.41 -0.47 -5.88
N GLY A 63 -22.53 0.14 -6.69
CA GLY A 63 -21.67 1.21 -6.26
C GLY A 63 -20.61 0.78 -5.23
N PHE A 64 -20.28 1.69 -4.36
CA PHE A 64 -19.32 1.55 -3.28
C PHE A 64 -19.98 1.87 -1.95
N ASP A 65 -19.67 1.12 -0.89
CA ASP A 65 -20.25 1.40 0.43
C ASP A 65 -19.54 2.56 1.14
N ASP A 66 -20.18 3.10 2.18
CA ASP A 66 -19.68 4.24 2.94
C ASP A 66 -18.32 3.93 3.60
N ALA A 67 -18.10 2.70 4.09
CA ALA A 67 -16.86 2.32 4.74
C ALA A 67 -15.68 2.24 3.75
N GLU A 68 -15.91 1.72 2.53
CA GLU A 68 -14.92 1.74 1.45
C GLU A 68 -14.59 3.17 1.01
N PHE A 69 -15.62 4.00 0.85
CA PHE A 69 -15.44 5.39 0.49
C PHE A 69 -14.63 6.13 1.57
N ASP A 70 -15.03 6.01 2.84
CA ASP A 70 -14.36 6.66 3.95
C ASP A 70 -12.88 6.23 4.07
N ARG A 71 -12.58 4.93 3.90
CA ARG A 71 -11.19 4.43 3.90
C ARG A 71 -10.34 5.11 2.81
N VAL A 72 -10.84 5.16 1.59
CA VAL A 72 -10.11 5.79 0.47
C VAL A 72 -9.97 7.30 0.68
N MET A 73 -11.02 7.97 1.18
CA MET A 73 -10.98 9.40 1.44
C MET A 73 -10.04 9.77 2.60
N ARG A 74 -9.90 8.90 3.61
CA ARG A 74 -8.90 9.09 4.67
C ARG A 74 -7.49 9.08 4.10
N ASN A 75 -7.15 8.09 3.27
CA ASN A 75 -5.84 8.03 2.61
C ASN A 75 -5.55 9.30 1.78
N TYR A 76 -6.52 9.79 1.02
CA TYR A 76 -6.35 11.02 0.25
C TYR A 76 -6.13 12.25 1.13
N ARG A 77 -6.87 12.37 2.25
CA ARG A 77 -6.71 13.49 3.19
C ARG A 77 -5.37 13.43 3.92
N SER A 78 -4.96 12.24 4.34
CA SER A 78 -3.64 12.03 4.97
C SER A 78 -2.50 12.39 4.01
N SER A 79 -2.55 11.93 2.76
CA SER A 79 -1.54 12.29 1.74
C SER A 79 -1.53 13.80 1.46
N LEU A 80 -2.70 14.42 1.38
CA LEU A 80 -2.80 15.86 1.14
C LEU A 80 -2.22 16.69 2.30
N GLN A 81 -2.40 16.22 3.54
CA GLN A 81 -1.79 16.85 4.71
C GLN A 81 -0.27 16.68 4.70
N ALA A 82 0.23 15.49 4.37
CA ALA A 82 1.65 15.23 4.26
C ALA A 82 2.32 16.10 3.17
N ASP A 83 1.65 16.30 2.02
CA ASP A 83 2.14 17.20 0.96
C ASP A 83 2.24 18.65 1.42
N LEU A 84 1.31 19.10 2.28
CA LEU A 84 1.38 20.43 2.88
C LEU A 84 2.53 20.54 3.86
N ASP A 85 2.64 19.58 4.79
CA ASP A 85 3.65 19.57 5.85
C ASP A 85 5.07 19.45 5.26
N GLY A 86 5.24 18.67 4.19
CA GLY A 86 6.51 18.50 3.46
C GLY A 86 6.83 19.60 2.45
N SER A 87 6.00 20.64 2.34
CA SER A 87 6.10 21.62 1.24
C SER A 87 7.40 22.42 1.21
N ASP A 88 8.06 22.60 2.37
CA ASP A 88 9.35 23.31 2.48
C ASP A 88 10.55 22.44 2.05
N THR A 89 10.35 21.13 1.88
CA THR A 89 11.41 20.14 1.54
C THR A 89 11.24 19.51 0.17
N VAL A 90 10.37 20.09 -0.68
CA VAL A 90 10.11 19.60 -2.05
C VAL A 90 11.37 19.66 -2.91
N GLN A 91 11.69 18.57 -3.59
CA GLN A 91 12.85 18.47 -4.46
C GLN A 91 12.68 19.25 -5.77
N ASP A 92 13.78 19.76 -6.32
CA ASP A 92 13.78 20.49 -7.61
C ASP A 92 13.13 19.70 -8.74
N LEU A 93 13.25 18.37 -8.75
CA LEU A 93 12.67 17.50 -9.78
C LEU A 93 11.14 17.54 -9.78
N ASP A 94 10.53 17.69 -8.61
CA ASP A 94 9.06 17.79 -8.50
C ASP A 94 8.55 19.09 -9.10
N TYR A 95 9.28 20.20 -8.89
CA TYR A 95 8.97 21.46 -9.57
C TYR A 95 9.10 21.33 -11.10
N VAL A 96 10.15 20.66 -11.57
CA VAL A 96 10.32 20.42 -13.02
C VAL A 96 9.14 19.63 -13.57
N SER A 97 8.71 18.58 -12.89
CA SER A 97 7.54 17.76 -13.28
C SER A 97 6.27 18.61 -13.37
N ARG A 98 5.99 19.43 -12.35
CA ARG A 98 4.83 20.34 -12.33
C ARG A 98 4.86 21.36 -13.48
N TYR A 99 6.03 21.90 -13.82
CA TYR A 99 6.17 22.83 -14.96
C TYR A 99 5.98 22.14 -16.30
N VAL A 100 6.46 20.91 -16.46
CA VAL A 100 6.26 20.09 -17.65
C VAL A 100 4.77 19.79 -17.83
N ASP A 101 4.09 19.38 -16.77
CA ASP A 101 2.65 19.08 -16.81
C ASP A 101 1.81 20.33 -17.10
N HIS A 102 2.19 21.47 -16.54
CA HIS A 102 1.55 22.73 -16.87
C HIS A 102 1.70 23.04 -18.37
N PHE A 103 2.91 22.91 -18.90
CA PHE A 103 3.18 23.22 -20.32
C PHE A 103 2.50 22.25 -21.28
N LEU A 104 2.54 20.94 -20.97
CA LEU A 104 1.99 19.91 -21.84
C LEU A 104 0.48 19.76 -21.71
N ASN A 105 -0.04 19.80 -20.51
CA ASN A 105 -1.40 19.39 -20.17
C ASN A 105 -2.28 20.55 -19.68
N GLY A 106 -1.70 21.74 -19.50
CA GLY A 106 -2.42 22.91 -18.98
C GLY A 106 -2.79 22.82 -17.52
N GLN A 107 -2.13 21.94 -16.74
CA GLN A 107 -2.37 21.81 -15.30
C GLN A 107 -2.05 23.12 -14.57
N THR A 108 -2.83 23.45 -13.56
CA THR A 108 -2.61 24.66 -12.77
C THR A 108 -1.41 24.44 -11.84
N ILE A 109 -0.47 25.41 -11.86
CA ILE A 109 0.59 25.47 -10.86
C ILE A 109 0.05 26.24 -9.66
N ALA A 110 -0.08 25.57 -8.52
CA ALA A 110 -0.46 26.18 -7.26
C ALA A 110 0.59 25.87 -6.20
N ASP A 111 0.73 26.73 -5.21
CA ASP A 111 1.51 26.40 -4.01
C ASP A 111 0.80 25.36 -3.14
N ALA A 112 1.49 24.82 -2.16
CA ALA A 112 0.98 23.74 -1.32
C ALA A 112 -0.28 24.16 -0.54
N GLU A 113 -0.32 25.37 0.01
CA GLU A 113 -1.48 25.88 0.76
C GLU A 113 -2.71 26.04 -0.14
N THR A 114 -2.53 26.59 -1.34
CA THR A 114 -3.61 26.72 -2.32
C THR A 114 -4.12 25.37 -2.78
N SER A 115 -3.23 24.43 -3.07
CA SER A 115 -3.57 23.07 -3.45
C SER A 115 -4.32 22.36 -2.32
N TYR A 116 -3.82 22.44 -1.09
CA TYR A 116 -4.48 21.90 0.09
C TYR A 116 -5.90 22.46 0.26
N GLY A 117 -6.08 23.77 0.14
CA GLY A 117 -7.40 24.41 0.24
C GLY A 117 -8.38 23.89 -0.80
N ILE A 118 -7.97 23.79 -2.06
CA ILE A 118 -8.81 23.31 -3.16
C ILE A 118 -9.19 21.83 -2.97
N TYR A 119 -8.19 20.98 -2.76
CA TYR A 119 -8.44 19.53 -2.65
C TYR A 119 -9.17 19.15 -1.37
N SER A 120 -8.92 19.86 -0.25
CA SER A 120 -9.70 19.67 0.99
C SER A 120 -11.19 19.97 0.77
N GLU A 121 -11.51 21.03 0.04
CA GLU A 121 -12.92 21.35 -0.28
C GLU A 121 -13.54 20.24 -1.15
N ILE A 122 -12.83 19.76 -2.18
CA ILE A 122 -13.28 18.66 -3.03
C ILE A 122 -13.51 17.40 -2.18
N TYR A 123 -12.52 17.00 -1.37
CA TYR A 123 -12.61 15.77 -0.56
C TYR A 123 -13.67 15.83 0.54
N ASN A 124 -14.10 17.02 0.94
CA ASN A 124 -15.17 17.20 1.90
C ASN A 124 -16.57 17.26 1.27
N THR A 125 -16.65 17.46 -0.03
CA THR A 125 -17.92 17.61 -0.75
C THR A 125 -18.30 16.42 -1.62
N ILE A 126 -17.31 15.64 -2.08
CA ILE A 126 -17.54 14.45 -2.90
C ILE A 126 -18.28 13.36 -2.11
N THR A 127 -19.19 12.67 -2.77
CA THR A 127 -20.06 11.64 -2.19
C THR A 127 -19.83 10.26 -2.83
N PRO A 128 -20.17 9.15 -2.14
CA PRO A 128 -20.14 7.81 -2.73
C PRO A 128 -20.96 7.67 -4.01
N ASP A 129 -22.12 8.34 -4.07
CA ASP A 129 -23.01 8.30 -5.25
C ASP A 129 -22.38 9.00 -6.46
N GLU A 130 -21.64 10.10 -6.26
CA GLU A 130 -20.93 10.78 -7.34
C GLU A 130 -19.78 9.92 -7.86
N VAL A 131 -19.06 9.23 -6.97
CA VAL A 131 -18.00 8.29 -7.38
C VAL A 131 -18.59 7.09 -8.13
N ALA A 132 -19.70 6.52 -7.69
CA ALA A 132 -20.39 5.44 -8.37
C ALA A 132 -20.86 5.86 -9.76
N THR A 133 -21.43 7.08 -9.90
CA THR A 133 -21.85 7.64 -11.18
C THR A 133 -20.65 7.85 -12.12
N ALA A 134 -19.56 8.43 -11.63
CA ALA A 134 -18.35 8.62 -12.42
C ALA A 134 -17.74 7.28 -12.88
N PHE A 135 -17.80 6.24 -12.03
CA PHE A 135 -17.37 4.90 -12.38
C PHE A 135 -18.24 4.29 -13.48
N GLU A 136 -19.56 4.44 -13.39
CA GLU A 136 -20.49 3.97 -14.44
C GLU A 136 -20.23 4.68 -15.78
N ASP A 137 -20.10 6.00 -15.77
CA ASP A 137 -19.85 6.82 -16.96
C ASP A 137 -18.52 6.47 -17.64
N LEU A 138 -17.49 6.13 -16.87
CA LEU A 138 -16.17 5.72 -17.37
C LEU A 138 -16.28 4.49 -18.30
N PHE A 139 -17.13 3.53 -17.98
CA PHE A 139 -17.31 2.29 -18.74
C PHE A 139 -18.50 2.31 -19.69
N ALA A 140 -19.39 3.31 -19.59
CA ALA A 140 -20.52 3.46 -20.51
C ALA A 140 -20.15 4.04 -21.85
N SER A 141 -19.04 4.77 -21.94
CA SER A 141 -18.64 5.56 -23.14
C SER A 141 -18.12 4.71 -24.30
N ALA A 142 -17.58 3.51 -24.04
CA ALA A 142 -17.07 2.60 -25.05
C ALA A 142 -17.10 1.14 -24.56
N PRO A 143 -17.27 0.15 -25.46
CA PRO A 143 -17.14 -1.25 -25.05
C PRO A 143 -15.71 -1.53 -24.56
N PRO A 144 -15.55 -2.37 -23.51
CA PRO A 144 -14.24 -2.69 -22.99
C PRO A 144 -13.38 -3.43 -24.03
N HIS A 145 -12.12 -3.08 -24.10
CA HIS A 145 -11.12 -3.83 -24.85
C HIS A 145 -10.34 -4.70 -23.87
N VAL A 146 -10.20 -5.97 -24.16
CA VAL A 146 -9.44 -6.92 -23.34
C VAL A 146 -8.25 -7.42 -24.12
N LEU A 147 -7.06 -7.27 -23.54
CA LEU A 147 -5.81 -7.84 -24.03
C LEU A 147 -5.36 -8.92 -23.05
N VAL A 148 -5.26 -10.17 -23.55
CA VAL A 148 -4.72 -11.28 -22.76
C VAL A 148 -3.33 -11.60 -23.30
N VAL A 149 -2.32 -11.53 -22.42
CA VAL A 149 -0.95 -11.92 -22.71
C VAL A 149 -0.64 -13.16 -21.90
N ALA A 150 -0.41 -14.27 -22.58
CA ALA A 150 -0.12 -15.55 -21.96
C ALA A 150 1.26 -16.06 -22.38
N SER A 151 1.89 -16.84 -21.50
CA SER A 151 3.11 -17.58 -21.84
C SER A 151 2.81 -18.69 -22.82
N ASP A 152 3.77 -19.07 -23.67
CA ASP A 152 3.67 -20.25 -24.54
C ASP A 152 3.48 -21.57 -23.77
N SER A 153 3.75 -21.57 -22.47
CA SER A 153 3.50 -22.70 -21.57
C SER A 153 2.09 -22.74 -21.00
N SER A 154 1.25 -21.74 -21.29
CA SER A 154 -0.15 -21.72 -20.83
C SER A 154 -0.92 -22.86 -21.48
N THR A 155 -1.57 -23.66 -20.64
CA THR A 155 -2.50 -24.70 -21.08
C THR A 155 -3.89 -24.11 -21.20
N ASP A 156 -4.43 -24.11 -22.41
CA ASP A 156 -5.81 -23.67 -22.68
C ASP A 156 -6.08 -22.18 -22.33
N PRO A 157 -5.37 -21.22 -22.95
CA PRO A 157 -5.69 -19.81 -22.75
C PRO A 157 -7.06 -19.47 -23.33
N PRO A 158 -7.81 -18.54 -22.73
CA PRO A 158 -9.13 -18.15 -23.23
C PRO A 158 -9.04 -17.61 -24.67
N THR A 159 -9.98 -18.02 -25.50
CA THR A 159 -10.10 -17.49 -26.86
C THR A 159 -10.81 -16.14 -26.84
N ASN A 160 -10.73 -15.42 -27.96
CA ASN A 160 -11.49 -14.16 -28.10
C ASN A 160 -13.00 -14.36 -27.90
N ASP A 161 -13.54 -15.49 -28.39
CA ASP A 161 -14.96 -15.79 -28.26
C ASP A 161 -15.34 -16.07 -26.79
N ASP A 162 -14.46 -16.70 -26.01
CA ASP A 162 -14.68 -16.94 -24.57
C ASP A 162 -14.70 -15.61 -23.81
N VAL A 163 -13.75 -14.72 -24.06
CA VAL A 163 -13.71 -13.40 -23.42
C VAL A 163 -14.93 -12.55 -23.76
N LEU A 164 -15.32 -12.56 -25.04
CA LEU A 164 -16.52 -11.83 -25.50
C LEU A 164 -17.80 -12.44 -24.89
N ALA A 165 -17.88 -13.75 -24.74
CA ALA A 165 -19.00 -14.42 -24.09
C ALA A 165 -19.11 -14.06 -22.61
N THR A 166 -17.98 -14.03 -21.89
CA THR A 166 -17.93 -13.58 -20.48
C THR A 166 -18.48 -12.15 -20.38
N ILE A 167 -17.95 -11.20 -21.16
CA ILE A 167 -18.40 -9.80 -21.14
C ILE A 167 -19.88 -9.67 -21.47
N ALA A 168 -20.35 -10.36 -22.51
CA ALA A 168 -21.76 -10.31 -22.93
C ALA A 168 -22.70 -10.93 -21.88
N GLY A 169 -22.22 -11.89 -21.10
CA GLY A 169 -22.97 -12.58 -20.04
C GLY A 169 -23.08 -11.78 -18.74
N LEU A 170 -22.25 -10.76 -18.51
CA LEU A 170 -22.16 -10.05 -17.23
C LEU A 170 -23.52 -9.52 -16.74
N SER A 171 -24.33 -8.96 -17.62
CA SER A 171 -25.63 -8.41 -17.24
C SER A 171 -26.64 -9.44 -16.71
N ALA A 172 -26.44 -10.72 -17.03
CA ALA A 172 -27.32 -11.83 -16.61
C ALA A 172 -26.83 -12.58 -15.36
N ILE A 173 -25.61 -12.28 -14.89
CA ILE A 173 -25.05 -12.94 -13.70
C ILE A 173 -25.76 -12.45 -12.45
N ASP A 174 -26.08 -13.40 -11.56
CA ASP A 174 -26.59 -13.11 -10.23
C ASP A 174 -25.44 -12.71 -9.31
N LEU A 175 -25.35 -11.42 -8.99
CA LEU A 175 -24.32 -10.84 -8.13
C LEU A 175 -24.98 -10.19 -6.93
N GLU A 176 -24.42 -10.47 -5.76
CA GLU A 176 -24.80 -9.77 -4.52
C GLU A 176 -23.90 -8.55 -4.31
N PRO A 177 -24.39 -7.50 -3.61
CA PRO A 177 -23.54 -6.41 -3.16
C PRO A 177 -22.34 -6.94 -2.37
N ARG A 178 -21.22 -6.24 -2.44
CA ARG A 178 -20.06 -6.59 -1.62
C ARG A 178 -20.39 -6.45 -0.14
N ALA A 179 -19.98 -7.43 0.66
CA ALA A 179 -20.11 -7.33 2.10
C ALA A 179 -19.20 -6.19 2.62
N SER A 180 -19.76 -5.33 3.47
CA SER A 180 -18.99 -4.25 4.11
C SER A 180 -17.92 -4.83 5.04
N ASN A 181 -16.72 -4.24 5.04
CA ASN A 181 -15.65 -4.60 5.97
C ASN A 181 -15.92 -4.11 7.41
N GLY A 182 -17.00 -3.36 7.62
CA GLY A 182 -17.32 -2.77 8.93
C GLY A 182 -16.45 -1.55 9.28
N PRO A 183 -16.66 -0.95 10.46
CA PRO A 183 -15.84 0.14 10.92
C PRO A 183 -14.43 -0.33 11.25
N ALA A 184 -13.43 0.52 10.96
CA ALA A 184 -12.05 0.27 11.34
C ALA A 184 -11.90 0.17 12.86
N ALA A 185 -11.02 -0.73 13.33
CA ALA A 185 -10.51 -0.65 14.68
C ALA A 185 -9.70 0.64 14.84
N THR A 186 -9.76 1.26 16.01
CA THR A 186 -9.06 2.54 16.27
C THR A 186 -7.71 2.36 16.96
N GLU A 187 -7.41 1.14 17.42
CA GLU A 187 -6.15 0.79 18.10
C GLU A 187 -5.68 -0.58 17.65
N LEU A 188 -4.37 -0.71 17.43
CA LEU A 188 -3.76 -1.99 17.07
C LEU A 188 -3.60 -2.91 18.29
N MET A 189 -3.24 -2.33 19.44
CA MET A 189 -3.01 -3.08 20.68
C MET A 189 -3.11 -2.18 21.90
N THR A 190 -3.33 -2.79 23.05
CA THR A 190 -3.17 -2.09 24.33
C THR A 190 -1.68 -1.88 24.61
N ALA A 191 -1.32 -0.67 25.06
CA ALA A 191 0.06 -0.35 25.41
C ALA A 191 0.63 -1.37 26.40
N PRO A 192 1.83 -1.93 26.15
CA PRO A 192 2.47 -2.84 27.08
C PRO A 192 2.96 -2.11 28.35
N GLU A 193 3.27 -2.86 29.40
CA GLU A 193 3.87 -2.29 30.59
C GLU A 193 5.22 -1.63 30.24
N PRO A 194 5.47 -0.40 30.72
CA PRO A 194 6.71 0.31 30.43
C PRO A 194 7.95 -0.42 30.91
N VAL A 195 9.00 -0.43 30.10
CA VAL A 195 10.31 -0.96 30.51
C VAL A 195 11.15 0.19 31.06
N GLU A 196 11.78 -0.05 32.22
CA GLU A 196 12.62 0.93 32.91
C GLU A 196 13.84 1.33 32.05
N GLU A 197 14.09 2.63 31.91
CA GLU A 197 15.32 3.18 31.35
C GLU A 197 16.44 3.03 32.40
N THR A 198 17.53 2.40 32.02
CA THR A 198 18.68 2.14 32.91
C THR A 198 19.83 3.12 32.70
N SER A 199 19.94 3.70 31.53
CA SER A 199 20.93 4.78 31.24
C SER A 199 20.53 5.63 30.03
N SER A 200 20.98 6.88 30.09
CA SER A 200 20.93 7.85 29.00
C SER A 200 22.32 8.42 28.77
N GLU A 201 22.84 8.37 27.56
CA GLU A 201 24.18 8.80 27.20
C GLU A 201 24.13 9.68 25.94
N SER A 202 24.76 10.86 26.00
CA SER A 202 24.95 11.68 24.81
C SER A 202 26.11 11.14 23.98
N LEU A 203 25.84 10.83 22.71
CA LEU A 203 26.85 10.37 21.78
C LEU A 203 27.62 11.56 21.15
N PRO A 204 28.82 11.32 20.59
CA PRO A 204 29.51 12.34 19.80
C PRO A 204 28.62 12.76 18.62
N GLY A 205 28.39 14.05 18.45
CA GLY A 205 27.71 14.66 17.33
C GLY A 205 28.69 15.30 16.35
N ASP A 206 28.25 15.54 15.12
CA ASP A 206 28.98 16.31 14.14
C ASP A 206 28.81 17.82 14.39
N ASP A 207 29.80 18.62 13.97
CA ASP A 207 29.75 20.07 14.11
C ASP A 207 28.51 20.66 13.41
N GLY A 208 27.67 21.33 14.20
CA GLY A 208 26.47 22.00 13.70
C GLY A 208 25.16 21.20 13.83
N PHE A 209 25.20 19.95 14.31
CA PHE A 209 24.03 19.15 14.58
C PHE A 209 23.83 18.89 16.08
N VAL A 210 22.58 18.62 16.46
CA VAL A 210 22.27 18.20 17.83
C VAL A 210 22.86 16.80 18.06
N ALA A 211 23.61 16.64 19.16
CA ALA A 211 24.24 15.38 19.50
C ALA A 211 23.19 14.29 19.76
N PRO A 212 23.31 13.09 19.16
CA PRO A 212 22.39 11.99 19.42
C PRO A 212 22.42 11.53 20.87
N THR A 213 21.33 11.02 21.36
CA THR A 213 21.21 10.44 22.71
C THR A 213 20.92 8.95 22.62
N MET A 214 21.73 8.11 23.27
CA MET A 214 21.49 6.69 23.40
C MET A 214 20.80 6.37 24.73
N LEU A 215 19.63 5.78 24.64
CA LEU A 215 18.86 5.24 25.78
C LEU A 215 19.08 3.73 25.87
N THR A 216 19.28 3.22 27.07
CA THR A 216 19.36 1.76 27.34
C THR A 216 18.26 1.37 28.31
N PHE A 217 17.56 0.30 27.99
CA PHE A 217 16.42 -0.21 28.78
C PHE A 217 16.78 -1.50 29.52
N ALA A 218 16.03 -1.81 30.58
CA ALA A 218 16.27 -2.96 31.44
C ALA A 218 16.17 -4.31 30.71
N ASN A 219 15.45 -4.38 29.60
CA ASN A 219 15.36 -5.56 28.72
C ASN A 219 16.55 -5.69 27.75
N GLY A 220 17.51 -4.76 27.79
CA GLY A 220 18.69 -4.73 26.92
C GLY A 220 18.49 -4.00 25.59
N ALA A 221 17.31 -3.49 25.29
CA ALA A 221 17.07 -2.68 24.11
C ALA A 221 17.84 -1.36 24.21
N ARG A 222 18.37 -0.91 23.08
CA ARG A 222 19.06 0.39 22.95
C ARG A 222 18.34 1.19 21.87
N VAL A 223 18.06 2.44 22.18
CA VAL A 223 17.42 3.39 21.26
C VAL A 223 18.32 4.60 21.09
N VAL A 224 18.66 4.95 19.87
CA VAL A 224 19.39 6.18 19.55
C VAL A 224 18.40 7.19 19.01
N LEU A 225 18.26 8.30 19.72
CA LEU A 225 17.47 9.44 19.30
C LEU A 225 18.40 10.45 18.65
N ASN A 226 18.16 10.76 17.38
CA ASN A 226 18.96 11.72 16.62
C ASN A 226 18.04 12.83 16.08
N PRO A 227 17.73 13.87 16.89
CA PRO A 227 16.90 14.98 16.44
C PRO A 227 17.62 15.78 15.36
N THR A 228 16.91 16.12 14.29
CA THR A 228 17.41 16.95 13.18
C THR A 228 16.41 18.03 12.84
N GLU A 229 16.88 19.08 12.14
CA GLU A 229 16.06 20.16 11.60
C GLU A 229 15.98 20.08 10.06
N ILE A 230 16.12 18.87 9.50
CA ILE A 230 16.18 18.68 8.03
C ILE A 230 14.77 18.68 7.42
N ALA A 231 13.79 18.11 8.12
CA ALA A 231 12.40 18.10 7.72
C ALA A 231 11.51 18.20 8.96
N ASP A 232 10.43 18.95 8.83
CA ASP A 232 9.45 19.09 9.88
C ASP A 232 8.52 17.88 9.91
N ASN A 233 8.19 17.42 11.12
CA ASN A 233 7.24 16.34 11.39
C ASN A 233 7.60 14.95 10.81
N ASP A 234 8.79 14.76 10.25
CA ASP A 234 9.23 13.46 9.72
C ASP A 234 10.02 12.66 10.76
N VAL A 235 9.67 11.40 10.91
CA VAL A 235 10.36 10.42 11.74
C VAL A 235 10.90 9.31 10.86
N TYR A 236 12.21 9.15 10.82
CA TYR A 236 12.87 8.01 10.18
C TYR A 236 13.23 6.98 11.23
N PHE A 237 12.71 5.77 11.07
CA PHE A 237 12.88 4.67 12.00
C PHE A 237 13.73 3.56 11.38
N SER A 238 14.70 3.06 12.15
CA SER A 238 15.47 1.87 11.82
C SER A 238 15.75 1.07 13.07
N ALA A 239 15.42 -0.22 13.04
CA ALA A 239 15.77 -1.17 14.09
C ALA A 239 16.53 -2.33 13.48
N THR A 240 17.60 -2.80 14.14
CA THR A 240 18.43 -3.89 13.67
C THR A 240 18.76 -4.86 14.81
N SER A 241 18.71 -6.15 14.50
CA SER A 241 19.17 -7.23 15.38
C SER A 241 20.21 -8.07 14.63
N PRO A 242 21.34 -8.43 15.27
CA PRO A 242 22.31 -9.35 14.67
C PRO A 242 21.68 -10.74 14.47
N GLY A 243 21.86 -11.33 13.29
CA GLY A 243 21.30 -12.64 12.96
C GLY A 243 21.17 -12.85 11.46
N GLY A 244 19.95 -12.73 10.96
CA GLY A 244 19.62 -12.86 9.55
C GLY A 244 19.93 -14.24 8.99
N LEU A 245 20.22 -14.30 7.69
CA LEU A 245 20.51 -15.55 6.99
C LEU A 245 21.73 -16.29 7.55
N SER A 246 22.64 -15.62 8.28
CA SER A 246 23.81 -16.27 8.88
C SER A 246 23.47 -17.27 9.98
N LEU A 247 22.28 -17.22 10.52
CA LEU A 247 21.76 -18.16 11.54
C LEU A 247 20.81 -19.22 10.96
N VAL A 248 20.51 -19.13 9.66
CA VAL A 248 19.61 -20.06 8.96
C VAL A 248 20.41 -21.20 8.35
N ALA A 249 19.90 -22.43 8.44
CA ALA A 249 20.52 -23.57 7.76
C ALA A 249 20.42 -23.39 6.24
N ASP A 250 21.44 -23.84 5.50
CA ASP A 250 21.51 -23.68 4.04
C ASP A 250 20.27 -24.18 3.30
N ALA A 251 19.62 -25.22 3.83
CA ALA A 251 18.42 -25.80 3.23
C ALA A 251 17.19 -24.91 3.37
N ASP A 252 17.16 -24.02 4.38
CA ASP A 252 16.01 -23.19 4.74
C ASP A 252 16.18 -21.72 4.26
N VAL A 253 17.32 -21.41 3.61
CA VAL A 253 17.59 -20.06 3.08
C VAL A 253 16.56 -19.58 2.07
N PRO A 254 16.05 -20.40 1.12
CA PRO A 254 15.01 -19.96 0.19
C PRO A 254 13.73 -19.51 0.88
N GLU A 255 13.29 -20.20 1.94
CA GLU A 255 12.13 -19.86 2.75
C GLU A 255 12.39 -18.58 3.55
N ALA A 256 13.56 -18.46 4.16
CA ALA A 256 13.95 -17.27 4.93
C ALA A 256 13.99 -16.00 4.07
N LEU A 257 14.43 -16.09 2.82
CA LEU A 257 14.42 -14.95 1.88
C LEU A 257 13.01 -14.43 1.57
N SER A 258 12.00 -15.28 1.65
CA SER A 258 10.60 -14.89 1.41
C SER A 258 9.85 -14.51 2.70
N ALA A 259 10.40 -14.81 3.88
CA ALA A 259 9.71 -14.66 5.15
C ALA A 259 9.26 -13.21 5.43
N ALA A 260 10.11 -12.22 5.16
CA ALA A 260 9.76 -10.81 5.34
C ALA A 260 8.56 -10.40 4.47
N SER A 261 8.52 -10.83 3.22
CA SER A 261 7.40 -10.55 2.31
C SER A 261 6.11 -11.24 2.76
N VAL A 262 6.21 -12.49 3.27
CA VAL A 262 5.08 -13.21 3.83
C VAL A 262 4.55 -12.52 5.08
N VAL A 263 5.43 -12.06 5.95
CA VAL A 263 5.08 -11.30 7.16
C VAL A 263 4.34 -10.01 6.81
N THR A 264 4.87 -9.23 5.87
CA THR A 264 4.24 -7.97 5.43
C THR A 264 2.85 -8.20 4.81
N ALA A 265 2.69 -9.30 4.07
CA ALA A 265 1.41 -9.64 3.45
C ALA A 265 0.45 -10.41 4.38
N SER A 266 0.88 -10.74 5.59
CA SER A 266 0.06 -11.42 6.59
C SER A 266 -0.68 -10.40 7.46
N GLY A 267 -1.75 -10.85 8.12
CA GLY A 267 -2.38 -10.07 9.18
C GLY A 267 -1.51 -9.96 10.42
N ILE A 268 -1.95 -9.14 11.37
CA ILE A 268 -1.22 -8.88 12.60
C ILE A 268 -2.17 -8.95 13.81
N GLY A 269 -1.74 -9.55 14.89
CA GLY A 269 -2.62 -9.75 16.05
C GLY A 269 -3.88 -10.53 15.68
N THR A 270 -5.03 -9.91 15.84
CA THR A 270 -6.33 -10.47 15.43
C THR A 270 -6.83 -9.94 14.10
N LEU A 271 -6.11 -8.98 13.50
CA LEU A 271 -6.50 -8.30 12.27
C LEU A 271 -6.04 -9.09 11.06
N ASP A 272 -6.90 -9.22 10.07
CA ASP A 272 -6.51 -9.67 8.75
C ASP A 272 -5.78 -8.52 7.99
N PRO A 273 -5.13 -8.78 6.84
CA PRO A 273 -4.41 -7.72 6.13
C PRO A 273 -5.28 -6.53 5.70
N VAL A 274 -6.55 -6.76 5.38
CA VAL A 274 -7.49 -5.70 4.97
C VAL A 274 -7.96 -4.87 6.16
N GLU A 275 -8.19 -5.54 7.30
CA GLU A 275 -8.51 -4.87 8.56
C GLU A 275 -7.34 -4.01 9.02
N LEU A 276 -6.11 -4.54 8.91
CA LEU A 276 -4.89 -3.78 9.22
C LEU A 276 -4.74 -2.55 8.33
N ASP A 277 -4.86 -2.70 7.00
CA ASP A 277 -4.83 -1.58 6.06
C ASP A 277 -5.90 -0.52 6.40
N THR A 278 -7.08 -0.98 6.81
CA THR A 278 -8.17 -0.08 7.21
C THR A 278 -7.82 0.73 8.47
N VAL A 279 -7.18 0.10 9.46
CA VAL A 279 -6.71 0.80 10.69
C VAL A 279 -5.60 1.80 10.36
N LEU A 280 -4.69 1.44 9.46
CA LEU A 280 -3.57 2.29 9.08
C LEU A 280 -3.94 3.38 8.06
N SER A 281 -5.17 3.38 7.54
CA SER A 281 -5.58 4.29 6.48
C SER A 281 -5.59 5.78 6.86
N ASP A 282 -5.64 6.10 8.15
CA ASP A 282 -5.56 7.47 8.67
C ASP A 282 -4.12 7.88 9.02
N ALA A 283 -3.21 6.91 9.10
CA ALA A 283 -1.85 7.13 9.54
C ALA A 283 -0.90 7.38 8.37
N ASN A 284 0.02 8.29 8.58
CA ASN A 284 1.10 8.54 7.64
C ASN A 284 2.37 7.83 8.14
N LEU A 285 2.36 6.50 8.00
CA LEU A 285 3.49 5.65 8.38
C LEU A 285 3.73 4.54 7.37
N GLN A 286 4.97 4.09 7.31
CA GLN A 286 5.40 2.91 6.58
C GLN A 286 6.36 2.10 7.44
N LEU A 287 6.27 0.79 7.40
CA LEU A 287 7.18 -0.11 8.12
C LEU A 287 7.45 -1.38 7.31
N TYR A 288 8.71 -1.66 7.07
CA TYR A 288 9.15 -2.80 6.27
C TYR A 288 10.11 -3.68 7.08
N PRO A 289 9.71 -4.92 7.40
CA PRO A 289 10.63 -5.92 7.90
C PRO A 289 11.55 -6.42 6.78
N SER A 290 12.78 -6.75 7.11
CA SER A 290 13.73 -7.37 6.19
C SER A 290 14.65 -8.35 6.90
N ILE A 291 15.12 -9.36 6.16
CA ILE A 291 16.13 -10.31 6.60
C ILE A 291 17.33 -10.18 5.66
N ASN A 292 18.43 -9.71 6.21
CA ASN A 292 19.70 -9.54 5.50
C ASN A 292 20.67 -10.69 5.78
N GLN A 293 21.89 -10.65 5.26
CA GLN A 293 22.85 -11.71 5.48
C GLN A 293 23.22 -11.91 6.96
N THR A 294 23.36 -10.82 7.72
CA THR A 294 23.84 -10.84 9.11
C THR A 294 22.97 -10.05 10.07
N SER A 295 21.79 -9.58 9.63
CA SER A 295 20.84 -8.82 10.44
C SER A 295 19.40 -9.11 10.07
N GLU A 296 18.53 -8.85 11.02
CA GLU A 296 17.07 -8.76 10.88
C GLU A 296 16.71 -7.32 11.21
N ASP A 297 15.99 -6.67 10.29
CA ASP A 297 15.80 -5.24 10.38
C ASP A 297 14.33 -4.85 10.19
N PHE A 298 13.96 -3.72 10.80
CA PHE A 298 12.79 -2.93 10.44
C PHE A 298 13.25 -1.57 9.97
N VAL A 299 12.73 -1.11 8.84
CA VAL A 299 12.95 0.24 8.35
C VAL A 299 11.60 0.87 8.09
N GLY A 300 11.41 2.11 8.51
CA GLY A 300 10.14 2.79 8.35
C GLY A 300 10.23 4.29 8.43
N THR A 301 9.13 4.90 8.10
CA THR A 301 8.89 6.34 8.25
C THR A 301 7.57 6.56 8.97
N SER A 302 7.45 7.66 9.67
CA SER A 302 6.22 8.07 10.35
C SER A 302 6.20 9.59 10.49
N THR A 303 5.06 10.12 10.86
CA THR A 303 5.00 11.46 11.45
C THR A 303 5.16 11.37 12.97
N SER A 304 5.38 12.52 13.62
CA SER A 304 5.43 12.58 15.09
C SER A 304 4.08 12.21 15.72
N ASP A 305 2.98 12.44 15.01
CA ASP A 305 1.62 12.12 15.48
C ASP A 305 1.34 10.61 15.41
N ASP A 306 1.96 9.89 14.45
CA ASP A 306 1.73 8.47 14.22
C ASP A 306 2.82 7.57 14.81
N ILE A 307 3.81 8.14 15.51
CA ILE A 307 4.96 7.38 16.05
C ILE A 307 4.54 6.29 17.05
N GLU A 308 3.50 6.53 17.82
CA GLU A 308 2.96 5.52 18.74
C GLU A 308 2.42 4.32 17.97
N LEU A 309 1.69 4.57 16.88
CA LEU A 309 1.14 3.53 16.01
C LEU A 309 2.26 2.74 15.31
N LEU A 310 3.34 3.41 14.89
CA LEU A 310 4.54 2.76 14.37
C LEU A 310 5.13 1.76 15.37
N PHE A 311 5.29 2.16 16.64
CA PHE A 311 5.83 1.28 17.67
C PHE A 311 4.87 0.13 18.05
N GLN A 312 3.56 0.37 18.04
CA GLN A 312 2.56 -0.70 18.19
C GLN A 312 2.72 -1.73 17.08
N LEU A 313 2.87 -1.28 15.83
CA LEU A 313 3.06 -2.14 14.67
C LEU A 313 4.36 -2.95 14.78
N VAL A 314 5.48 -2.33 15.15
CA VAL A 314 6.76 -3.03 15.42
C VAL A 314 6.57 -4.10 16.48
N ASN A 315 5.91 -3.78 17.59
CA ASN A 315 5.66 -4.74 18.66
C ASN A 315 4.86 -5.94 18.18
N LEU A 316 3.81 -5.71 17.42
CA LEU A 316 2.96 -6.78 16.89
C LEU A 316 3.69 -7.63 15.85
N TYR A 317 4.50 -7.04 14.97
CA TYR A 317 5.35 -7.81 14.04
C TYR A 317 6.33 -8.72 14.78
N MET A 318 6.83 -8.31 15.93
CA MET A 318 7.75 -9.14 16.72
C MET A 318 7.04 -10.23 17.54
N ASN A 319 5.78 -10.03 17.95
CA ASN A 319 5.16 -10.87 18.97
C ASN A 319 3.83 -11.53 18.55
N ALA A 320 3.18 -11.07 17.50
CA ALA A 320 1.80 -11.44 17.22
C ALA A 320 1.48 -11.53 15.72
N LEU A 321 2.32 -12.21 14.94
CA LEU A 321 2.05 -12.47 13.52
C LEU A 321 0.79 -13.32 13.35
N ASN A 322 -0.10 -12.91 12.47
CA ASN A 322 -1.29 -13.67 12.09
C ASN A 322 -1.05 -14.41 10.77
N VAL A 323 -0.43 -15.57 10.84
CA VAL A 323 -0.10 -16.41 9.68
C VAL A 323 -1.19 -17.41 9.30
N THR A 324 -2.43 -17.22 9.73
CA THR A 324 -3.53 -18.17 9.50
C THR A 324 -3.94 -18.30 8.03
N ASN A 325 -3.64 -17.30 7.21
CA ASN A 325 -3.80 -17.33 5.75
C ASN A 325 -2.59 -16.65 5.09
N PRO A 326 -1.43 -17.30 5.01
CA PRO A 326 -0.31 -16.69 4.29
C PRO A 326 -0.73 -16.53 2.82
N PRO A 327 -0.55 -15.33 2.22
CA PRO A 327 -0.77 -15.16 0.80
C PRO A 327 0.16 -16.12 0.06
N THR A 328 -0.35 -16.73 -1.00
CA THR A 328 0.50 -17.56 -1.86
C THR A 328 1.57 -16.63 -2.45
N PRO A 329 2.88 -16.86 -2.20
CA PRO A 329 3.93 -16.00 -2.72
C PRO A 329 3.78 -15.91 -4.23
N SER A 330 3.61 -14.70 -4.76
CA SER A 330 3.61 -14.52 -6.21
C SER A 330 4.98 -14.92 -6.75
N ALA A 331 5.00 -15.78 -7.75
CA ALA A 331 6.23 -16.26 -8.41
C ALA A 331 7.09 -15.13 -9.02
N ASN A 332 6.70 -13.88 -8.85
CA ASN A 332 7.31 -12.68 -9.42
C ASN A 332 7.98 -11.76 -8.39
N THR A 333 8.02 -12.11 -7.11
CA THR A 333 8.94 -11.44 -6.19
C THR A 333 10.37 -11.92 -6.48
N ARG A 334 10.93 -11.48 -7.61
CA ARG A 334 12.38 -11.35 -7.70
C ARG A 334 12.77 -10.38 -6.60
N PRO A 335 13.70 -10.74 -5.71
CA PRO A 335 14.26 -9.76 -4.79
C PRO A 335 14.75 -8.60 -5.66
N GLY A 336 14.06 -7.47 -5.58
CA GLY A 336 14.47 -6.25 -6.23
C GLY A 336 15.84 -5.93 -5.68
N GLY A 337 16.86 -6.10 -6.51
CA GLY A 337 18.18 -5.63 -6.17
C GLY A 337 18.07 -4.15 -5.90
N ILE A 338 18.31 -3.75 -4.67
CA ILE A 338 18.58 -2.37 -4.31
C ILE A 338 19.84 -2.03 -5.10
N ALA A 339 19.67 -1.35 -6.22
CA ALA A 339 20.79 -0.70 -6.88
C ALA A 339 21.24 0.42 -5.93
N ALA A 340 22.27 0.14 -5.15
CA ALA A 340 22.99 1.17 -4.43
C ALA A 340 23.61 2.10 -5.49
N GLY A 341 22.94 3.20 -5.78
CA GLY A 341 23.52 4.35 -6.45
C GLY A 341 24.07 5.26 -5.37
N TRP A 342 25.39 5.44 -5.38
CA TRP A 342 26.12 6.45 -4.62
C TRP A 342 25.83 7.83 -5.16
#